data_29d017d4caca2cd0556cb3cbfd6fafcc
#
_entry.id   29d017d4caca2cd0556cb3cbfd6fafcc
#
_cell.length_a   1.000
_cell.length_b   1.000
_cell.length_c   1.000
_cell.angle_alpha   90.00
_cell.angle_beta   90.00
_cell.angle_gamma   90.00
#
_symmetry.space_group_name_H-M   'P 1'
#
loop_
_entity.id
_entity.type
_entity.pdbx_description
1 polymer ?
#
loop_
_entity_poly.entity_id
_entity_poly.type
_entity_poly.pdbx_seq_one_letter_code
_entity_poly.pdbx_strand_id
1 'polypeptide(L)'
;MLNETEAAASFHGLCHFFGRLSKASRAGMKAALRGCPKCHFPMLEGLAHTISTRGQNGAVYVSDFAREAPQPLPAISRSLRQLEQDGLVLREADPADRRKTLVRITPEGYAACARCEDALSDYFACVMARLTPEQVQQMNTLRGALMDAILAENASREAKNNEGRTEL
;
A
#
# COMPACT_ATOMS: atom_id res chain seq x y z
N MET A 1 30.50 -14.30 -0.66
CA MET A 1 29.84 -13.38 0.28
C MET A 1 30.45 -12.01 0.06
N LEU A 2 29.64 -10.96 0.06
CA LEU A 2 30.13 -9.57 -0.01
C LEU A 2 30.91 -9.24 1.27
N ASN A 3 32.00 -8.47 1.15
CA ASN A 3 32.66 -7.90 2.32
C ASN A 3 31.84 -6.71 2.86
N GLU A 4 32.15 -6.23 4.10
CA GLU A 4 31.38 -5.16 4.74
C GLU A 4 31.34 -3.86 3.93
N THR A 5 32.42 -3.51 3.26
CA THR A 5 32.50 -2.30 2.43
C THR A 5 31.66 -2.44 1.16
N GLU A 6 31.66 -3.60 0.53
CA GLU A 6 30.82 -3.91 -0.63
C GLU A 6 29.33 -3.93 -0.25
N ALA A 7 29.00 -4.49 0.92
CA ALA A 7 27.63 -4.51 1.43
C ALA A 7 27.13 -3.09 1.72
N ALA A 8 27.93 -2.24 2.34
CA ALA A 8 27.58 -0.84 2.62
C ALA A 8 27.38 -0.02 1.33
N ALA A 9 28.28 -0.21 0.33
CA ALA A 9 28.15 0.46 -0.96
C ALA A 9 26.89 0.01 -1.71
N SER A 10 26.57 -1.29 -1.68
CA SER A 10 25.37 -1.87 -2.28
C SER A 10 24.11 -1.35 -1.61
N PHE A 11 24.11 -1.23 -0.28
CA PHE A 11 22.99 -0.66 0.48
C PHE A 11 22.74 0.81 0.11
N HIS A 12 23.77 1.66 0.04
CA HIS A 12 23.64 3.06 -0.37
C HIS A 12 23.08 3.19 -1.80
N GLY A 13 23.58 2.38 -2.73
CA GLY A 13 23.07 2.31 -4.10
C GLY A 13 21.60 1.92 -4.16
N LEU A 14 21.21 0.93 -3.36
CA LEU A 14 19.82 0.46 -3.26
C LEU A 14 18.89 1.53 -2.70
N CYS A 15 19.26 2.21 -1.60
CA CYS A 15 18.49 3.31 -1.03
C CYS A 15 18.30 4.47 -2.02
N HIS A 16 19.37 4.84 -2.73
CA HIS A 16 19.31 5.89 -3.75
C HIS A 16 18.42 5.49 -4.94
N PHE A 17 18.53 4.24 -5.38
CA PHE A 17 17.66 3.69 -6.43
C PHE A 17 16.19 3.74 -6.03
N PHE A 18 15.82 3.24 -4.84
CA PHE A 18 14.44 3.28 -4.35
C PHE A 18 13.90 4.69 -4.21
N GLY A 19 14.72 5.64 -3.75
CA GLY A 19 14.33 7.05 -3.66
C GLY A 19 13.99 7.64 -5.04
N ARG A 20 14.84 7.39 -6.04
CA ARG A 20 14.61 7.83 -7.43
C ARG A 20 13.41 7.13 -8.06
N LEU A 21 13.31 5.83 -7.89
CA LEU A 21 12.18 5.02 -8.39
C LEU A 21 10.85 5.53 -7.83
N SER A 22 10.77 5.71 -6.51
CA SER A 22 9.59 6.24 -5.84
C SER A 22 9.20 7.63 -6.33
N LYS A 23 10.18 8.53 -6.55
CA LYS A 23 9.93 9.87 -7.10
C LYS A 23 9.41 9.82 -8.52
N ALA A 24 10.05 9.02 -9.39
CA ALA A 24 9.66 8.87 -10.80
C ALA A 24 8.28 8.22 -10.92
N SER A 25 8.03 7.14 -10.19
CA SER A 25 6.74 6.43 -10.19
C SER A 25 5.60 7.34 -9.74
N ARG A 26 5.78 8.10 -8.65
CA ARG A 26 4.76 9.05 -8.18
C ARG A 26 4.41 10.11 -9.23
N ALA A 27 5.39 10.63 -9.97
CA ALA A 27 5.15 11.61 -11.03
C ALA A 27 4.35 10.97 -12.18
N GLY A 28 4.70 9.76 -12.61
CA GLY A 28 3.99 9.03 -13.65
C GLY A 28 2.57 8.63 -13.25
N MET A 29 2.40 8.06 -12.05
CA MET A 29 1.08 7.72 -11.52
C MET A 29 0.18 8.96 -11.39
N LYS A 30 0.72 10.08 -10.89
CA LYS A 30 -0.02 11.35 -10.83
C LYS A 30 -0.46 11.83 -12.21
N ALA A 31 0.38 11.64 -13.24
CA ALA A 31 0.02 11.98 -14.62
C ALA A 31 -1.06 11.04 -15.17
N ALA A 32 -0.95 9.75 -14.94
CA ALA A 32 -1.94 8.75 -15.36
C ALA A 32 -3.33 8.99 -14.73
N LEU A 33 -3.36 9.39 -13.46
CA LEU A 33 -4.60 9.65 -12.72
C LEU A 33 -5.22 11.04 -12.98
N ARG A 34 -4.70 11.86 -13.90
CA ARG A 34 -5.26 13.20 -14.16
C ARG A 34 -6.71 13.20 -14.66
N GLY A 35 -7.11 12.13 -15.35
CA GLY A 35 -8.49 11.94 -15.86
C GLY A 35 -9.43 11.25 -14.88
N CYS A 36 -8.91 10.77 -13.75
CA CYS A 36 -9.72 10.10 -12.74
C CYS A 36 -10.39 11.13 -11.82
N PRO A 37 -11.57 10.80 -11.27
CA PRO A 37 -12.16 11.60 -10.21
C PRO A 37 -11.11 11.87 -9.14
N LYS A 38 -11.18 13.03 -8.47
CA LYS A 38 -10.31 13.36 -7.32
C LYS A 38 -10.66 12.41 -6.15
N CYS A 39 -10.55 11.11 -6.38
CA CYS A 39 -10.62 10.13 -5.33
C CYS A 39 -9.25 10.04 -4.66
N HIS A 40 -9.25 9.90 -3.36
CA HIS A 40 -8.09 9.50 -2.60
C HIS A 40 -7.85 8.00 -2.89
N PHE A 41 -7.44 7.67 -4.15
CA PHE A 41 -7.33 6.30 -4.63
C PHE A 41 -6.60 5.35 -3.66
N PRO A 42 -5.43 5.72 -3.08
CA PRO A 42 -4.78 4.84 -2.12
C PRO A 42 -5.60 4.59 -0.85
N MET A 43 -6.48 5.53 -0.49
CA MET A 43 -7.38 5.37 0.65
C MET A 43 -8.54 4.43 0.31
N LEU A 44 -9.14 4.56 -0.87
CA LEU A 44 -10.21 3.66 -1.33
C LEU A 44 -9.69 2.23 -1.56
N GLU A 45 -8.52 2.09 -2.17
CA GLU A 45 -7.86 0.80 -2.39
C GLU A 45 -7.57 0.09 -1.06
N GLY A 46 -6.91 0.80 -0.12
CA GLY A 46 -6.64 0.27 1.21
C GLY A 46 -7.92 -0.11 1.97
N LEU A 47 -8.98 0.70 1.84
CA LEU A 47 -10.28 0.41 2.43
C LEU A 47 -10.92 -0.83 1.80
N ALA A 48 -10.88 -0.97 0.46
CA ALA A 48 -11.39 -2.14 -0.25
C ALA A 48 -10.64 -3.42 0.18
N HIS A 49 -9.32 -3.34 0.30
CA HIS A 49 -8.50 -4.44 0.81
C HIS A 49 -8.88 -4.82 2.25
N THR A 50 -9.01 -3.86 3.16
CA THR A 50 -9.38 -4.15 4.54
C THR A 50 -10.80 -4.71 4.64
N ILE A 51 -11.75 -4.22 3.83
CA ILE A 51 -13.11 -4.77 3.74
C ILE A 51 -13.07 -6.23 3.26
N SER A 52 -12.26 -6.55 2.26
CA SER A 52 -12.16 -7.91 1.72
C SER A 52 -11.54 -8.91 2.69
N THR A 53 -10.60 -8.46 3.53
CA THR A 53 -9.84 -9.33 4.46
C THR A 53 -10.48 -9.45 5.84
N ARG A 54 -11.11 -8.38 6.34
CA ARG A 54 -11.63 -8.29 7.72
C ARG A 54 -13.05 -7.74 7.81
N GLY A 55 -13.63 -7.30 6.68
CA GLY A 55 -14.96 -6.70 6.66
C GLY A 55 -16.06 -7.70 7.00
N GLN A 56 -17.12 -7.18 7.60
CA GLN A 56 -18.36 -7.92 7.84
C GLN A 56 -19.48 -7.24 7.06
N ASN A 57 -20.20 -8.02 6.24
CA ASN A 57 -21.30 -7.50 5.41
C ASN A 57 -20.90 -6.31 4.53
N GLY A 58 -19.68 -6.29 3.97
CA GLY A 58 -19.18 -5.22 3.11
C GLY A 58 -18.82 -3.92 3.84
N ALA A 59 -18.60 -3.98 5.14
CA ALA A 59 -18.18 -2.84 5.96
C ALA A 59 -16.99 -3.20 6.86
N VAL A 60 -16.25 -2.20 7.30
CA VAL A 60 -15.17 -2.34 8.29
C VAL A 60 -15.24 -1.19 9.29
N TYR A 61 -14.82 -1.43 10.53
CA TYR A 61 -14.67 -0.35 11.50
C TYR A 61 -13.51 0.58 11.13
N VAL A 62 -13.72 1.88 11.28
CA VAL A 62 -12.68 2.89 11.05
C VAL A 62 -11.44 2.61 11.90
N SER A 63 -11.62 2.10 13.14
CA SER A 63 -10.52 1.71 14.02
C SER A 63 -9.69 0.54 13.47
N ASP A 64 -10.33 -0.43 12.80
CA ASP A 64 -9.64 -1.59 12.25
C ASP A 64 -8.88 -1.20 10.98
N PHE A 65 -9.49 -0.41 10.13
CA PHE A 65 -8.82 0.19 8.98
C PHE A 65 -7.60 1.04 9.41
N ALA A 66 -7.74 1.85 10.46
CA ALA A 66 -6.67 2.71 10.96
C ALA A 66 -5.47 1.95 11.54
N ARG A 67 -5.63 0.70 11.97
CA ARG A 67 -4.50 -0.14 12.43
C ARG A 67 -3.60 -0.60 11.28
N GLU A 68 -4.14 -0.75 10.09
CA GLU A 68 -3.42 -1.21 8.90
C GLU A 68 -2.88 -0.06 8.05
N ALA A 69 -3.53 1.08 8.12
CA ALA A 69 -3.15 2.25 7.34
C ALA A 69 -1.86 2.90 7.87
N PRO A 70 -0.93 3.30 7.00
CA PRO A 70 0.32 3.95 7.42
C PRO A 70 0.13 5.39 7.91
N GLN A 71 -1.10 5.91 7.88
CA GLN A 71 -1.44 7.29 8.23
C GLN A 71 -2.03 7.37 9.63
N PRO A 72 -1.80 8.48 10.37
CA PRO A 72 -2.41 8.69 11.67
C PRO A 72 -3.94 8.86 11.56
N LEU A 73 -4.68 8.37 12.57
CA LEU A 73 -6.14 8.39 12.63
C LEU A 73 -6.79 9.75 12.27
N PRO A 74 -6.25 10.92 12.69
CA PRO A 74 -6.82 12.20 12.27
C PRO A 74 -6.75 12.45 10.75
N ALA A 75 -5.72 11.96 10.08
CA ALA A 75 -5.60 12.07 8.62
C ALA A 75 -6.60 11.14 7.92
N ILE A 76 -6.72 9.90 8.39
CA ILE A 76 -7.72 8.93 7.92
C ILE A 76 -9.12 9.50 8.05
N SER A 77 -9.47 10.05 9.22
CA SER A 77 -10.80 10.64 9.47
C SER A 77 -11.12 11.80 8.52
N ARG A 78 -10.14 12.63 8.19
CA ARG A 78 -10.32 13.73 7.21
C ARG A 78 -10.53 13.17 5.79
N SER A 79 -9.73 12.19 5.39
CA SER A 79 -9.85 11.56 4.06
C SER A 79 -11.18 10.83 3.91
N LEU A 80 -11.63 10.08 4.93
CA LEU A 80 -12.93 9.41 4.91
C LEU A 80 -14.09 10.42 4.85
N ARG A 81 -13.99 11.57 5.53
CA ARG A 81 -15.01 12.64 5.44
C ARG A 81 -15.08 13.21 4.02
N GLN A 82 -13.93 13.40 3.37
CA GLN A 82 -13.90 13.87 1.98
C GLN A 82 -14.52 12.84 1.03
N LEU A 83 -14.17 11.57 1.16
CA LEU A 83 -14.75 10.48 0.37
C LEU A 83 -16.26 10.36 0.57
N GLU A 84 -16.76 10.60 1.78
CA GLU A 84 -18.19 10.62 2.11
C GLU A 84 -18.90 11.80 1.42
N GLN A 85 -18.31 13.01 1.47
CA GLN A 85 -18.80 14.18 0.75
C GLN A 85 -18.84 13.98 -0.77
N ASP A 86 -17.87 13.24 -1.31
CA ASP A 86 -17.79 12.89 -2.72
C ASP A 86 -18.70 11.70 -3.09
N GLY A 87 -19.44 11.13 -2.13
CA GLY A 87 -20.38 10.02 -2.33
C GLY A 87 -19.70 8.65 -2.58
N LEU A 88 -18.40 8.54 -2.31
CA LEU A 88 -17.61 7.32 -2.60
C LEU A 88 -17.61 6.32 -1.45
N VAL A 89 -17.92 6.76 -0.24
CA VAL A 89 -18.11 5.90 0.94
C VAL A 89 -19.34 6.35 1.73
N LEU A 90 -19.87 5.42 2.53
CA LEU A 90 -20.89 5.67 3.54
C LEU A 90 -20.29 5.42 4.92
N ARG A 91 -20.61 6.27 5.89
CA ARG A 91 -20.21 6.12 7.28
C ARG A 91 -21.43 6.05 8.16
N GLU A 92 -21.49 5.03 8.99
CA GLU A 92 -22.62 4.76 9.87
C GLU A 92 -22.12 4.49 11.30
N ALA A 93 -22.88 4.96 12.29
CA ALA A 93 -22.61 4.53 13.66
C ALA A 93 -23.03 3.07 13.81
N ASP A 94 -22.23 2.28 14.53
CA ASP A 94 -22.58 0.91 14.84
C ASP A 94 -23.89 0.90 15.69
N PRO A 95 -24.91 0.12 15.30
CA PRO A 95 -26.15 0.01 16.08
C PRO A 95 -25.96 -0.51 17.51
N ALA A 96 -24.93 -1.37 17.74
CA ALA A 96 -24.64 -1.96 19.03
C ALA A 96 -23.72 -1.07 19.90
N ASP A 97 -22.83 -0.28 19.27
CA ASP A 97 -21.91 0.65 19.96
C ASP A 97 -21.74 1.94 19.16
N ARG A 98 -22.54 2.96 19.47
CA ARG A 98 -22.53 4.26 18.79
C ARG A 98 -21.19 5.00 18.82
N ARG A 99 -20.22 4.56 19.64
CA ARG A 99 -18.86 5.11 19.66
C ARG A 99 -18.00 4.56 18.51
N LYS A 100 -18.43 3.47 17.88
CA LYS A 100 -17.78 2.87 16.72
C LYS A 100 -18.44 3.36 15.43
N THR A 101 -17.63 3.59 14.43
CA THR A 101 -18.06 3.97 13.08
C THR A 101 -17.71 2.87 12.09
N LEU A 102 -18.71 2.38 11.39
CA LEU A 102 -18.57 1.50 10.23
C LEU A 102 -18.37 2.36 8.97
N VAL A 103 -17.59 1.87 8.04
CA VAL A 103 -17.42 2.47 6.71
C VAL A 103 -17.61 1.42 5.62
N ARG A 104 -18.36 1.80 4.58
CA ARG A 104 -18.62 1.02 3.36
C ARG A 104 -18.17 1.80 2.16
N ILE A 105 -17.73 1.10 1.11
CA ILE A 105 -17.53 1.72 -0.21
C ILE A 105 -18.85 1.65 -0.96
N THR A 106 -19.25 2.76 -1.59
CA THR A 106 -20.44 2.81 -2.44
C THR A 106 -20.17 2.16 -3.80
N PRO A 107 -21.22 1.83 -4.60
CA PRO A 107 -21.02 1.40 -6.01
C PRO A 107 -20.21 2.43 -6.80
N GLU A 108 -20.44 3.72 -6.58
CA GLU A 108 -19.70 4.83 -7.20
C GLU A 108 -18.23 4.84 -6.74
N GLY A 109 -17.97 4.52 -5.46
CA GLY A 109 -16.63 4.36 -4.91
C GLY A 109 -15.86 3.22 -5.57
N TYR A 110 -16.50 2.05 -5.71
CA TYR A 110 -15.90 0.92 -6.44
C TYR A 110 -15.66 1.25 -7.92
N ALA A 111 -16.60 1.92 -8.59
CA ALA A 111 -16.41 2.33 -9.97
C ALA A 111 -15.28 3.38 -10.12
N ALA A 112 -15.10 4.27 -9.15
CA ALA A 112 -13.99 5.22 -9.11
C ALA A 112 -12.65 4.50 -8.91
N CYS A 113 -12.61 3.48 -8.03
CA CYS A 113 -11.44 2.64 -7.80
C CYS A 113 -11.02 1.93 -9.08
N ALA A 114 -11.95 1.24 -9.74
CA ALA A 114 -11.71 0.52 -11.00
C ALA A 114 -11.13 1.42 -12.09
N ARG A 115 -11.70 2.63 -12.28
CA ARG A 115 -11.14 3.59 -13.26
C ARG A 115 -9.71 4.01 -12.95
N CYS A 116 -9.36 4.16 -11.67
CA CYS A 116 -7.99 4.47 -11.27
C CYS A 116 -7.04 3.28 -11.48
N GLU A 117 -7.51 2.07 -11.19
CA GLU A 117 -6.77 0.82 -11.42
C GLU A 117 -6.48 0.62 -12.90
N ASP A 118 -7.47 0.81 -13.78
CA ASP A 118 -7.30 0.74 -15.23
C ASP A 118 -6.25 1.74 -15.72
N ALA A 119 -6.36 3.00 -15.31
CA ALA A 119 -5.42 4.06 -15.71
C ALA A 119 -3.98 3.78 -15.22
N LEU A 120 -3.82 3.22 -14.04
CA LEU A 120 -2.52 2.80 -13.51
C LEU A 120 -1.99 1.57 -14.22
N SER A 121 -2.86 0.59 -14.50
CA SER A 121 -2.52 -0.63 -15.25
C SER A 121 -1.99 -0.27 -16.64
N ASP A 122 -2.68 0.60 -17.37
CA ASP A 122 -2.25 1.10 -18.68
C ASP A 122 -0.89 1.80 -18.60
N TYR A 123 -0.70 2.65 -17.60
CA TYR A 123 0.59 3.31 -17.38
C TYR A 123 1.71 2.30 -17.14
N PHE A 124 1.50 1.33 -16.25
CA PHE A 124 2.51 0.33 -15.95
C PHE A 124 2.73 -0.64 -17.11
N ALA A 125 1.69 -0.98 -17.89
CA ALA A 125 1.85 -1.75 -19.11
C ALA A 125 2.77 -1.03 -20.10
N CYS A 126 2.59 0.27 -20.30
CA CYS A 126 3.48 1.08 -21.14
C CYS A 126 4.92 1.15 -20.59
N VAL A 127 5.12 1.16 -19.27
CA VAL A 127 6.46 1.10 -18.66
C VAL A 127 7.08 -0.27 -18.90
N MET A 128 6.36 -1.35 -18.67
CA MET A 128 6.85 -2.72 -18.85
C MET A 128 7.15 -3.05 -20.31
N ALA A 129 6.38 -2.49 -21.25
CA ALA A 129 6.64 -2.66 -22.69
C ALA A 129 7.96 -2.04 -23.19
N ARG A 130 8.64 -1.24 -22.35
CA ARG A 130 9.98 -0.68 -22.65
C ARG A 130 11.12 -1.60 -22.22
N LEU A 131 10.80 -2.70 -21.55
CA LEU A 131 11.76 -3.70 -21.09
C LEU A 131 11.71 -4.92 -22.02
N THR A 132 12.85 -5.57 -22.21
CA THR A 132 12.87 -6.88 -22.90
C THR A 132 12.31 -7.96 -21.98
N PRO A 133 11.83 -9.11 -22.53
CA PRO A 133 11.38 -10.25 -21.71
C PRO A 133 12.43 -10.71 -20.71
N GLU A 134 13.72 -10.72 -21.12
CA GLU A 134 14.84 -11.11 -20.26
C GLU A 134 15.02 -10.14 -19.10
N GLN A 135 14.89 -8.82 -19.33
CA GLN A 135 14.96 -7.80 -18.29
C GLN A 135 13.82 -7.94 -17.29
N VAL A 136 12.61 -8.22 -17.76
CA VAL A 136 11.45 -8.49 -16.89
C VAL A 136 11.70 -9.73 -16.04
N GLN A 137 12.23 -10.80 -16.61
CA GLN A 137 12.55 -12.04 -15.88
C GLN A 137 13.64 -11.80 -14.83
N GLN A 138 14.72 -11.11 -15.19
CA GLN A 138 15.80 -10.75 -14.25
C GLN A 138 15.28 -9.91 -13.08
N MET A 139 14.45 -8.89 -13.37
CA MET A 139 13.81 -8.05 -12.35
C MET A 139 12.95 -8.89 -11.39
N ASN A 140 12.14 -9.82 -11.91
CA ASN A 140 11.30 -10.67 -11.08
C ASN A 140 12.13 -11.60 -10.19
N THR A 141 13.20 -12.18 -10.70
CA THR A 141 14.13 -13.04 -9.96
C THR A 141 14.81 -12.26 -8.83
N LEU A 142 15.37 -11.08 -9.14
CA LEU A 142 16.05 -10.24 -8.15
C LEU A 142 15.10 -9.69 -7.09
N ARG A 143 13.87 -9.33 -7.48
CA ARG A 143 12.84 -8.87 -6.53
C ARG A 143 12.48 -9.96 -5.54
N GLY A 144 12.29 -11.21 -6.01
CA GLY A 144 12.05 -12.36 -5.14
C GLY A 144 13.20 -12.59 -4.17
N ALA A 145 14.41 -12.73 -4.69
CA ALA A 145 15.60 -12.97 -3.88
C ALA A 145 15.85 -11.87 -2.81
N LEU A 146 15.61 -10.59 -3.16
CA LEU A 146 15.73 -9.49 -2.21
C LEU A 146 14.67 -9.57 -1.10
N MET A 147 13.42 -9.89 -1.46
CA MET A 147 12.35 -10.06 -0.48
C MET A 147 12.66 -11.21 0.48
N ASP A 148 13.08 -12.37 -0.04
CA ASP A 148 13.43 -13.54 0.76
C ASP A 148 14.59 -13.23 1.73
N ALA A 149 15.61 -12.51 1.25
CA ALA A 149 16.74 -12.10 2.09
C ALA A 149 16.32 -11.14 3.21
N ILE A 150 15.44 -10.17 2.94
CA ILE A 150 14.89 -9.25 3.96
C ILE A 150 14.06 -10.01 5.00
N LEU A 151 13.20 -10.92 4.57
CA LEU A 151 12.35 -11.71 5.47
C LEU A 151 13.21 -12.64 6.36
N ALA A 152 14.23 -13.26 5.81
CA ALA A 152 15.17 -14.11 6.55
C ALA A 152 15.93 -13.30 7.62
N GLU A 153 16.42 -12.10 7.28
CA GLU A 153 17.12 -11.24 8.24
C GLU A 153 16.18 -10.74 9.35
N ASN A 154 14.94 -10.35 9.00
CA ASN A 154 13.94 -9.94 10.00
C ASN A 154 13.65 -11.07 11.00
N ALA A 155 13.41 -12.29 10.51
CA ALA A 155 13.18 -13.46 11.36
C ALA A 155 14.38 -13.74 12.29
N SER A 156 15.61 -13.62 11.78
CA SER A 156 16.83 -13.79 12.57
C SER A 156 16.94 -12.76 13.70
N ARG A 157 16.59 -11.49 13.43
CA ARG A 157 16.61 -10.42 14.43
C ARG A 157 15.53 -10.57 15.48
N GLU A 158 14.34 -11.01 15.09
CA GLU A 158 13.24 -11.28 16.02
C GLU A 158 13.59 -12.45 16.97
N ALA A 159 14.21 -13.51 16.45
CA ALA A 159 14.67 -14.63 17.28
C ALA A 159 15.69 -14.18 18.34
N LYS A 160 16.72 -13.40 17.95
CA LYS A 160 17.72 -12.85 18.88
C LYS A 160 17.12 -11.92 19.93
N ASN A 161 16.12 -11.10 19.56
CA ASN A 161 15.45 -10.21 20.49
C ASN A 161 14.59 -10.94 21.51
N ASN A 162 14.03 -12.10 21.14
CA ASN A 162 13.24 -12.93 22.04
C ASN A 162 14.13 -13.71 23.02
N GLU A 163 15.28 -14.21 22.58
CA GLU A 163 16.26 -14.88 23.47
C GLU A 163 16.77 -13.92 24.55
N GLY A 164 17.14 -12.68 24.20
CA GLY A 164 17.58 -11.67 25.16
C GLY A 164 16.50 -11.18 26.14
N ARG A 165 15.22 -11.46 25.90
CA ARG A 165 14.11 -11.15 26.82
C ARG A 165 13.81 -12.26 27.83
N THR A 166 14.30 -13.45 27.59
CA THR A 166 14.06 -14.63 28.46
C THR A 166 15.15 -14.75 29.57
N GLU A 167 16.24 -13.99 29.42
CA GLU A 167 17.37 -13.99 30.38
C GLU A 167 17.32 -12.83 31.41
N LEU A 168 16.24 -12.03 31.46
CA LEU A 168 15.96 -10.99 32.46
C LEU A 168 14.72 -11.34 33.32
#